data_17dcafee99786d1bc434bad611238b8b
#
_entry.id   17dcafee99786d1bc434bad611238b8b
#
_cell.length_a   1.000
_cell.length_b   1.000
_cell.length_c   1.000
_cell.angle_alpha   90.00
_cell.angle_beta   90.00
_cell.angle_gamma   90.00
#
_symmetry.space_group_name_H-M   'P 1'
#
loop_
_entity.id
_entity.type
_entity.pdbx_description
1 polymer ?
#
loop_
_entity_poly.entity_id
_entity_poly.type
_entity_poly.pdbx_seq_one_letter_code
_entity_poly.pdbx_strand_id
1 'polypeptide(L)'
;ADTGASDHIERKTVPKNADPTRTCLNRELVDFPDGVTDRTGAINHRIRTAGIKRKITPDQVRAIRIVLSGTHEDMMKVKDEGRLNEWCVDNLQWLHRTFGRENTVSAVLHMDEHTPHIHATVVPIVTGERRKAKKKQQAEGKRTYRKKTDAIRLCADDVLTREKLSAYHDSYAEAMAKYGLQRGIRGSEARHTTTAQYYRDLKRQTGELEANVQQLQTERQQA
;
A
#
# COMPACT_ATOMS: atom_id res chain seq x y z
N ALA A 1 -17.14 -4.76 -3.23
CA ALA A 1 -16.36 -4.22 -4.35
C ALA A 1 -14.84 -4.30 -4.15
N ASP A 2 -14.33 -5.19 -3.32
CA ASP A 2 -12.88 -5.39 -3.10
C ASP A 2 -12.43 -6.81 -3.53
N THR A 3 -13.31 -7.60 -4.11
CA THR A 3 -13.04 -8.98 -4.52
C THR A 3 -11.87 -9.09 -5.49
N GLY A 4 -11.83 -8.30 -6.55
CA GLY A 4 -10.75 -8.40 -7.55
C GLY A 4 -9.35 -8.12 -6.98
N ALA A 5 -9.24 -7.21 -6.02
CA ALA A 5 -7.95 -6.93 -5.38
C ALA A 5 -7.58 -7.98 -4.32
N SER A 6 -8.57 -8.53 -3.61
CA SER A 6 -8.36 -9.67 -2.72
C SER A 6 -7.92 -10.89 -3.53
N ASP A 7 -8.59 -11.18 -4.65
CA ASP A 7 -8.27 -12.29 -5.54
C ASP A 7 -6.85 -12.19 -6.11
N HIS A 8 -6.40 -10.96 -6.44
CA HIS A 8 -5.02 -10.71 -6.85
C HIS A 8 -4.02 -10.98 -5.72
N ILE A 9 -4.25 -10.43 -4.52
CA ILE A 9 -3.34 -10.58 -3.37
C ILE A 9 -3.29 -12.04 -2.90
N GLU A 10 -4.42 -12.73 -2.87
CA GLU A 10 -4.54 -14.13 -2.46
C GLU A 10 -4.21 -15.12 -3.59
N ARG A 11 -3.79 -14.63 -4.77
CA ARG A 11 -3.51 -15.46 -5.97
C ARG A 11 -4.66 -16.37 -6.41
N LYS A 12 -5.90 -16.01 -6.11
CA LYS A 12 -7.09 -16.62 -6.75
C LYS A 12 -7.12 -16.30 -8.25
N THR A 13 -6.58 -15.12 -8.61
CA THR A 13 -6.29 -14.72 -9.99
C THR A 13 -4.79 -14.44 -10.11
N VAL A 14 -4.09 -15.21 -10.92
CA VAL A 14 -2.65 -15.04 -11.14
C VAL A 14 -2.42 -13.91 -12.14
N PRO A 15 -1.71 -12.83 -11.77
CA PRO A 15 -1.39 -11.76 -12.71
C PRO A 15 -0.30 -12.19 -13.69
N LYS A 16 -0.26 -11.55 -14.87
CA LYS A 16 0.68 -11.89 -15.95
C LYS A 16 2.17 -11.73 -15.58
N ASN A 17 2.46 -10.90 -14.59
CA ASN A 17 3.81 -10.62 -14.09
C ASN A 17 4.23 -11.49 -12.91
N ALA A 18 3.37 -12.43 -12.47
CA ALA A 18 3.71 -13.39 -11.43
C ALA A 18 4.15 -14.73 -12.06
N ASP A 19 5.14 -15.34 -11.43
CA ASP A 19 5.61 -16.68 -11.76
C ASP A 19 4.85 -17.72 -10.92
N PRO A 20 3.95 -18.52 -11.53
CA PRO A 20 3.15 -19.49 -10.80
C PRO A 20 3.98 -20.54 -10.05
N THR A 21 5.20 -20.84 -10.52
CA THR A 21 6.08 -21.82 -9.86
C THR A 21 6.63 -21.32 -8.54
N ARG A 22 6.61 -20.00 -8.32
CA ARG A 22 7.11 -19.32 -7.12
C ARG A 22 5.99 -18.88 -6.16
N THR A 23 4.72 -19.06 -6.53
CA THR A 23 3.57 -18.65 -5.69
C THR A 23 3.60 -19.35 -4.32
N CYS A 24 4.15 -20.55 -4.22
CA CYS A 24 4.33 -21.26 -2.95
C CYS A 24 5.29 -20.54 -1.96
N LEU A 25 6.06 -19.56 -2.43
CA LEU A 25 6.95 -18.73 -1.59
C LEU A 25 6.23 -17.53 -1.00
N ASN A 26 5.03 -17.22 -1.47
CA ASN A 26 4.21 -16.14 -0.91
C ASN A 26 3.73 -16.53 0.49
N ARG A 27 3.64 -15.55 1.38
CA ARG A 27 3.33 -15.83 2.78
C ARG A 27 2.47 -14.73 3.39
N GLU A 28 1.34 -15.12 4.01
CA GLU A 28 0.60 -14.23 4.92
C GLU A 28 1.41 -14.07 6.22
N LEU A 29 1.60 -12.85 6.66
CA LEU A 29 2.40 -12.46 7.82
C LEU A 29 1.53 -12.14 9.05
N VAL A 30 0.21 -12.10 8.88
CA VAL A 30 -0.76 -11.80 9.93
C VAL A 30 -1.71 -12.98 10.08
N ASP A 31 -1.76 -13.55 11.27
CA ASP A 31 -2.71 -14.64 11.56
C ASP A 31 -4.14 -14.10 11.52
N PHE A 32 -5.01 -14.81 10.83
CA PHE A 32 -6.43 -14.49 10.81
C PHE A 32 -7.10 -14.94 12.11
N PRO A 33 -8.16 -14.22 12.54
CA PRO A 33 -8.96 -14.65 13.68
C PRO A 33 -9.61 -16.02 13.46
N ASP A 34 -9.94 -16.72 14.54
CA ASP A 34 -10.61 -18.01 14.48
C ASP A 34 -11.86 -17.98 13.59
N GLY A 35 -11.99 -18.95 12.70
CA GLY A 35 -13.08 -19.05 11.74
C GLY A 35 -13.00 -18.07 10.54
N VAL A 36 -11.93 -17.31 10.40
CA VAL A 36 -11.67 -16.42 9.26
C VAL A 36 -10.65 -17.09 8.35
N THR A 37 -11.01 -17.28 7.09
CA THR A 37 -10.19 -18.03 6.12
C THR A 37 -9.58 -17.18 5.02
N ASP A 38 -10.00 -15.92 4.90
CA ASP A 38 -9.54 -15.02 3.85
C ASP A 38 -9.49 -13.56 4.31
N ARG A 39 -8.84 -12.74 3.49
CA ARG A 39 -8.64 -11.31 3.71
C ARG A 39 -9.97 -10.54 3.80
N THR A 40 -10.95 -10.88 3.00
CA THR A 40 -12.27 -10.24 3.03
C THR A 40 -12.99 -10.55 4.34
N GLY A 41 -12.89 -11.79 4.82
CA GLY A 41 -13.36 -12.20 6.14
C GLY A 41 -12.68 -11.42 7.25
N ALA A 42 -11.36 -11.23 7.19
CA ALA A 42 -10.59 -10.47 8.17
C ALA A 42 -11.02 -8.99 8.23
N ILE A 43 -11.23 -8.34 7.09
CA ILE A 43 -11.79 -6.97 7.02
C ILE A 43 -13.16 -6.91 7.69
N ASN A 44 -14.06 -7.81 7.33
CA ASN A 44 -15.43 -7.83 7.88
C ASN A 44 -15.43 -8.17 9.38
N HIS A 45 -14.58 -9.09 9.81
CA HIS A 45 -14.41 -9.42 11.23
C HIS A 45 -13.98 -8.19 12.02
N ARG A 46 -12.93 -7.47 11.58
CA ARG A 46 -12.46 -6.26 12.25
C ARG A 46 -13.52 -5.17 12.32
N ILE A 47 -14.26 -4.93 11.24
CA ILE A 47 -15.35 -3.94 11.24
C ILE A 47 -16.43 -4.32 12.24
N ARG A 48 -16.82 -5.59 12.31
CA ARG A 48 -17.86 -6.10 13.23
C ARG A 48 -17.44 -5.99 14.69
N THR A 49 -16.18 -6.31 15.00
CA THR A 49 -15.64 -6.32 16.37
C THR A 49 -15.18 -4.95 16.87
N ALA A 50 -15.11 -3.94 16.00
CA ALA A 50 -14.63 -2.60 16.33
C ALA A 50 -15.53 -1.78 17.27
N GLY A 51 -16.76 -2.23 17.52
CA GLY A 51 -17.70 -1.45 18.33
C GLY A 51 -18.28 -0.22 17.64
N ILE A 52 -18.32 -0.20 16.30
CA ILE A 52 -18.90 0.90 15.52
C ILE A 52 -20.42 0.89 15.69
N LYS A 53 -20.96 1.95 16.31
CA LYS A 53 -22.41 2.09 16.55
C LYS A 53 -23.18 2.67 15.38
N ARG A 54 -22.50 3.34 14.46
CA ARG A 54 -23.13 3.99 13.30
C ARG A 54 -23.25 2.99 12.13
N LYS A 55 -24.37 3.04 11.41
CA LYS A 55 -24.54 2.31 10.16
C LYS A 55 -23.44 2.67 9.17
N ILE A 56 -22.77 1.67 8.64
CA ILE A 56 -21.78 1.81 7.57
C ILE A 56 -22.51 1.83 6.24
N THR A 57 -22.26 2.85 5.43
CA THR A 57 -22.88 3.01 4.11
C THR A 57 -22.04 2.31 3.03
N PRO A 58 -22.65 1.94 1.88
CA PRO A 58 -21.92 1.20 0.82
C PRO A 58 -20.73 1.97 0.21
N ASP A 59 -20.77 3.30 0.25
CA ASP A 59 -19.74 4.21 -0.26
C ASP A 59 -18.55 4.40 0.68
N GLN A 60 -18.62 3.93 1.93
CA GLN A 60 -17.51 4.04 2.86
C GLN A 60 -16.36 3.09 2.48
N VAL A 61 -15.14 3.63 2.50
CA VAL A 61 -13.91 2.84 2.34
C VAL A 61 -13.75 1.90 3.54
N ARG A 62 -13.78 0.61 3.29
CA ARG A 62 -13.70 -0.44 4.32
C ARG A 62 -12.27 -0.87 4.62
N ALA A 63 -11.40 -0.77 3.64
CA ALA A 63 -9.99 -1.13 3.78
C ALA A 63 -9.11 -0.22 2.94
N ILE A 64 -7.91 0.04 3.43
CA ILE A 64 -6.82 0.72 2.74
C ILE A 64 -5.81 -0.36 2.37
N ARG A 65 -5.33 -0.33 1.13
CA ARG A 65 -4.25 -1.19 0.68
C ARG A 65 -2.95 -0.40 0.64
N ILE A 66 -1.90 -1.01 1.11
CA ILE A 66 -0.56 -0.43 1.20
C ILE A 66 0.40 -1.42 0.58
N VAL A 67 1.24 -0.96 -0.33
CA VAL A 67 2.36 -1.74 -0.86
C VAL A 67 3.63 -1.22 -0.21
N LEU A 68 4.40 -2.14 0.39
CA LEU A 68 5.66 -1.86 1.05
C LEU A 68 6.77 -2.58 0.28
N SER A 69 7.76 -1.83 -0.19
CA SER A 69 8.91 -2.33 -0.96
C SER A 69 9.99 -1.26 -1.05
N GLY A 70 11.08 -1.58 -1.72
CA GLY A 70 12.14 -0.69 -2.16
C GLY A 70 12.35 -0.77 -3.67
N THR A 71 13.49 -0.28 -4.17
CA THR A 71 13.92 -0.55 -5.55
C THR A 71 14.17 -2.04 -5.74
N HIS A 72 14.19 -2.51 -6.98
CA HIS A 72 14.49 -3.92 -7.24
C HIS A 72 15.85 -4.31 -6.66
N GLU A 73 16.86 -3.50 -6.90
CA GLU A 73 18.23 -3.71 -6.44
C GLU A 73 18.30 -3.80 -4.91
N ASP A 74 17.68 -2.87 -4.20
CA ASP A 74 17.67 -2.85 -2.73
C ASP A 74 16.97 -4.10 -2.18
N MET A 75 15.82 -4.48 -2.75
CA MET A 75 15.06 -5.64 -2.27
C MET A 75 15.77 -6.95 -2.58
N MET A 76 16.47 -7.05 -3.72
CA MET A 76 17.30 -8.22 -4.01
C MET A 76 18.48 -8.32 -3.05
N LYS A 77 19.12 -7.20 -2.71
CA LYS A 77 20.18 -7.16 -1.69
C LYS A 77 19.68 -7.64 -0.33
N VAL A 78 18.54 -7.14 0.14
CA VAL A 78 17.91 -7.61 1.41
C VAL A 78 17.65 -9.12 1.38
N LYS A 79 17.20 -9.65 0.26
CA LYS A 79 16.93 -11.08 0.07
C LYS A 79 18.24 -11.88 0.08
N ASP A 80 19.26 -11.46 -0.68
CA ASP A 80 20.53 -12.18 -0.86
C ASP A 80 21.37 -12.16 0.43
N GLU A 81 21.26 -11.10 1.25
CA GLU A 81 21.82 -11.01 2.59
C GLU A 81 21.06 -11.88 3.62
N GLY A 82 19.99 -12.59 3.23
CA GLY A 82 19.17 -13.41 4.12
C GLY A 82 18.32 -12.62 5.13
N ARG A 83 18.14 -11.31 4.94
CA ARG A 83 17.46 -10.39 5.86
C ARG A 83 15.96 -10.19 5.57
N LEU A 84 15.42 -10.92 4.60
CA LEU A 84 14.02 -10.74 4.20
C LEU A 84 13.03 -11.00 5.34
N ASN A 85 13.29 -11.98 6.21
CA ASN A 85 12.42 -12.25 7.36
C ASN A 85 12.48 -11.11 8.40
N GLU A 86 13.66 -10.57 8.68
CA GLU A 86 13.84 -9.41 9.55
C GLU A 86 13.07 -8.20 8.98
N TRP A 87 13.21 -7.95 7.68
CA TRP A 87 12.50 -6.90 6.98
C TRP A 87 10.97 -7.06 7.08
N CYS A 88 10.43 -8.28 6.95
CA CYS A 88 9.00 -8.55 7.14
C CYS A 88 8.53 -8.21 8.55
N VAL A 89 9.29 -8.60 9.57
CA VAL A 89 8.96 -8.31 10.99
C VAL A 89 8.93 -6.80 11.24
N ASP A 90 9.92 -6.06 10.74
CA ASP A 90 9.97 -4.61 10.90
C ASP A 90 8.84 -3.88 10.15
N ASN A 91 8.47 -4.38 8.97
CA ASN A 91 7.30 -3.86 8.25
C ASN A 91 6.01 -4.06 9.07
N LEU A 92 5.81 -5.24 9.67
CA LEU A 92 4.67 -5.48 10.56
C LEU A 92 4.69 -4.56 11.77
N GLN A 93 5.85 -4.36 12.40
CA GLN A 93 5.98 -3.45 13.53
C GLN A 93 5.67 -2.01 13.14
N TRP A 94 6.13 -1.54 11.97
CA TRP A 94 5.80 -0.22 11.46
C TRP A 94 4.30 -0.07 11.18
N LEU A 95 3.67 -1.05 10.55
CA LEU A 95 2.22 -1.08 10.30
C LEU A 95 1.43 -1.01 11.61
N HIS A 96 1.82 -1.82 12.61
CA HIS A 96 1.15 -1.87 13.91
C HIS A 96 1.29 -0.56 14.68
N ARG A 97 2.45 0.09 14.64
CA ARG A 97 2.67 1.41 15.27
C ARG A 97 1.90 2.51 14.57
N THR A 98 1.79 2.45 13.25
CA THR A 98 1.21 3.51 12.42
C THR A 98 -0.32 3.44 12.38
N PHE A 99 -0.88 2.24 12.24
CA PHE A 99 -2.31 2.04 11.99
C PHE A 99 -3.03 1.29 13.11
N GLY A 100 -2.27 0.72 14.05
CA GLY A 100 -2.77 -0.15 15.09
C GLY A 100 -2.75 -1.64 14.69
N ARG A 101 -2.33 -2.49 15.64
CA ARG A 101 -2.25 -3.93 15.42
C ARG A 101 -3.57 -4.53 14.96
N GLU A 102 -4.67 -4.20 15.65
CA GLU A 102 -6.00 -4.72 15.34
C GLU A 102 -6.54 -4.27 13.98
N ASN A 103 -6.08 -3.12 13.49
CA ASN A 103 -6.49 -2.55 12.22
C ASN A 103 -5.71 -3.12 11.04
N THR A 104 -4.53 -3.69 11.28
CA THR A 104 -3.70 -4.37 10.28
C THR A 104 -4.17 -5.82 10.17
N VAL A 105 -5.07 -6.09 9.25
CA VAL A 105 -5.81 -7.36 9.18
C VAL A 105 -5.21 -8.39 8.23
N SER A 106 -4.25 -8.00 7.39
CA SER A 106 -3.53 -8.88 6.48
C SER A 106 -2.25 -8.19 6.02
N ALA A 107 -1.19 -8.95 5.82
CA ALA A 107 0.05 -8.49 5.20
C ALA A 107 0.69 -9.67 4.46
N VAL A 108 0.60 -9.70 3.15
CA VAL A 108 1.09 -10.81 2.31
C VAL A 108 2.41 -10.43 1.69
N LEU A 109 3.45 -11.21 1.98
CA LEU A 109 4.72 -11.15 1.24
C LEU A 109 4.54 -11.85 -0.11
N HIS A 110 4.79 -11.13 -1.20
CA HIS A 110 4.85 -11.69 -2.55
C HIS A 110 6.31 -11.86 -2.97
N MET A 111 6.63 -13.11 -3.35
CA MET A 111 7.93 -13.55 -3.85
C MET A 111 7.86 -14.06 -5.29
N ASP A 112 6.68 -14.14 -5.83
CA ASP A 112 6.40 -14.64 -7.17
C ASP A 112 6.41 -13.57 -8.26
N GLU A 113 6.60 -12.32 -7.90
CA GLU A 113 6.82 -11.22 -8.84
C GLU A 113 8.31 -10.84 -8.92
N HIS A 114 8.63 -9.88 -9.78
CA HIS A 114 10.02 -9.47 -10.06
C HIS A 114 10.73 -8.93 -8.81
N THR A 115 10.03 -8.13 -8.00
CA THR A 115 10.57 -7.51 -6.79
C THR A 115 9.79 -7.98 -5.57
N PRO A 116 10.45 -8.47 -4.50
CA PRO A 116 9.78 -8.79 -3.25
C PRO A 116 9.05 -7.59 -2.67
N HIS A 117 7.79 -7.77 -2.28
CA HIS A 117 6.99 -6.69 -1.70
C HIS A 117 5.90 -7.24 -0.78
N ILE A 118 5.40 -6.40 0.11
CA ILE A 118 4.29 -6.74 1.01
C ILE A 118 3.05 -5.97 0.59
N HIS A 119 1.94 -6.69 0.39
CA HIS A 119 0.61 -6.12 0.32
C HIS A 119 -0.03 -6.11 1.71
N ALA A 120 -0.09 -4.97 2.36
CA ALA A 120 -0.78 -4.82 3.63
C ALA A 120 -2.21 -4.31 3.43
N THR A 121 -3.10 -4.75 4.31
CA THR A 121 -4.50 -4.34 4.37
C THR A 121 -4.82 -3.78 5.75
N VAL A 122 -5.26 -2.55 5.78
CA VAL A 122 -5.60 -1.83 7.01
C VAL A 122 -7.06 -1.40 6.97
N VAL A 123 -7.80 -1.72 8.04
CA VAL A 123 -9.18 -1.23 8.22
C VAL A 123 -9.11 0.14 8.89
N PRO A 124 -9.60 1.23 8.27
CA PRO A 124 -9.42 2.59 8.77
C PRO A 124 -10.37 2.93 9.92
N ILE A 125 -10.22 2.23 11.05
CA ILE A 125 -10.98 2.50 12.27
C ILE A 125 -10.23 3.54 13.07
N VAL A 126 -10.93 4.62 13.41
CA VAL A 126 -10.41 5.72 14.19
C VAL A 126 -11.33 6.04 15.37
N THR A 127 -10.74 6.50 16.46
CA THR A 127 -11.45 6.98 17.64
C THR A 127 -11.22 8.49 17.80
N GLY A 128 -12.21 9.21 18.27
CA GLY A 128 -12.09 10.63 18.56
C GLY A 128 -13.00 11.55 17.75
N GLU A 129 -12.74 12.84 17.80
CA GLU A 129 -13.56 13.88 17.20
C GLU A 129 -13.65 13.75 15.66
N ARG A 130 -14.84 13.94 15.15
CA ARG A 130 -15.04 14.02 13.69
C ARG A 130 -14.44 15.33 13.16
N ARG A 131 -13.78 15.28 11.99
CA ARG A 131 -13.35 16.47 11.26
C ARG A 131 -14.48 17.50 11.18
N LYS A 132 -14.16 18.79 11.38
CA LYS A 132 -15.12 19.87 11.13
C LYS A 132 -15.52 19.86 9.66
N ALA A 133 -16.81 19.99 9.38
CA ALA A 133 -17.29 20.18 8.02
C ALA A 133 -16.62 21.41 7.38
N LYS A 134 -16.32 21.31 6.07
CA LYS A 134 -15.77 22.47 5.33
C LYS A 134 -16.71 23.66 5.48
N LYS A 135 -16.17 24.88 5.63
CA LYS A 135 -16.94 26.15 5.83
C LYS A 135 -18.14 26.30 4.88
N LYS A 136 -18.05 25.82 3.64
CA LYS A 136 -19.13 25.86 2.64
C LYS A 136 -20.38 25.05 3.03
N GLN A 137 -20.23 23.99 3.82
CA GLN A 137 -21.36 23.19 4.33
C GLN A 137 -22.01 23.78 5.58
N GLN A 138 -21.30 24.67 6.30
CA GLN A 138 -21.84 25.39 7.47
C GLN A 138 -22.74 26.56 7.06
N ALA A 139 -22.49 27.18 5.89
CA ALA A 139 -23.29 28.29 5.39
C ALA A 139 -24.70 27.89 4.88
N GLU A 140 -24.94 26.59 4.63
CA GLU A 140 -26.22 26.08 4.09
C GLU A 140 -27.22 25.63 5.17
N GLY A 141 -27.10 26.10 6.42
CA GLY A 141 -28.07 25.84 7.49
C GLY A 141 -28.21 24.38 7.92
N LYS A 142 -27.29 23.51 7.54
CA LYS A 142 -27.30 22.08 7.95
C LYS A 142 -26.97 21.95 9.44
N ARG A 143 -27.81 21.20 10.16
CA ARG A 143 -27.71 20.93 11.62
C ARG A 143 -26.27 20.68 12.04
N THR A 144 -25.76 21.47 12.96
CA THR A 144 -24.51 21.24 13.69
C THR A 144 -24.67 19.98 14.55
N TYR A 145 -24.01 18.89 14.19
CA TYR A 145 -24.01 17.70 15.02
C TYR A 145 -23.23 17.94 16.31
N ARG A 146 -23.77 17.52 17.47
CA ARG A 146 -23.02 17.48 18.72
C ARG A 146 -21.72 16.67 18.50
N LYS A 147 -20.59 17.25 18.86
CA LYS A 147 -19.31 16.55 18.88
C LYS A 147 -19.39 15.35 19.81
N LYS A 148 -19.17 14.15 19.28
CA LYS A 148 -18.94 12.95 20.11
C LYS A 148 -17.44 12.73 20.13
N THR A 149 -16.83 12.94 21.30
CA THR A 149 -15.38 12.88 21.49
C THR A 149 -14.80 11.47 21.37
N ASP A 150 -15.59 10.43 21.69
CA ASP A 150 -15.11 9.04 21.81
C ASP A 150 -15.78 8.07 20.81
N ALA A 151 -16.30 8.57 19.71
CA ALA A 151 -16.98 7.71 18.74
C ALA A 151 -15.98 6.91 17.91
N ILE A 152 -16.08 5.58 18.00
CA ILE A 152 -15.38 4.67 17.09
C ILE A 152 -16.07 4.71 15.73
N ARG A 153 -15.31 4.90 14.67
CA ARG A 153 -15.85 5.06 13.32
C ARG A 153 -14.87 4.58 12.24
N LEU A 154 -15.44 4.15 11.13
CA LEU A 154 -14.72 3.84 9.91
C LEU A 154 -14.52 5.15 9.13
N CYS A 155 -13.25 5.58 8.93
CA CYS A 155 -12.93 6.84 8.27
C CYS A 155 -11.55 6.85 7.63
N ALA A 156 -11.49 6.53 6.33
CA ALA A 156 -10.26 6.56 5.58
C ALA A 156 -9.65 7.98 5.46
N ASP A 157 -10.50 9.00 5.34
CA ASP A 157 -10.04 10.40 5.21
C ASP A 157 -9.24 10.89 6.42
N ASP A 158 -9.51 10.35 7.62
CA ASP A 158 -8.77 10.71 8.82
C ASP A 158 -7.43 9.96 8.92
N VAL A 159 -7.30 8.85 8.21
CA VAL A 159 -6.07 8.06 8.10
C VAL A 159 -5.19 8.58 6.95
N LEU A 160 -5.78 8.97 5.83
CA LEU A 160 -5.09 9.37 4.59
C LEU A 160 -5.09 10.89 4.39
N THR A 161 -4.81 11.69 5.44
CA THR A 161 -4.61 13.12 5.24
C THR A 161 -3.28 13.38 4.53
N ARG A 162 -3.17 14.52 3.82
CA ARG A 162 -1.93 14.90 3.12
C ARG A 162 -0.72 14.91 4.06
N GLU A 163 -0.91 15.46 5.25
CA GLU A 163 0.13 15.56 6.27
C GLU A 163 0.55 14.16 6.76
N LYS A 164 -0.43 13.28 7.03
CA LYS A 164 -0.16 11.90 7.45
C LYS A 164 0.52 11.08 6.36
N LEU A 165 0.09 11.22 5.11
CA LEU A 165 0.74 10.53 4.00
C LEU A 165 2.23 10.92 3.89
N SER A 166 2.57 12.21 4.03
CA SER A 166 3.97 12.64 4.06
C SER A 166 4.71 12.03 5.26
N ALA A 167 4.10 12.07 6.46
CA ALA A 167 4.70 11.51 7.67
C ALA A 167 4.87 9.98 7.59
N TYR A 168 3.98 9.26 6.90
CA TYR A 168 4.14 7.82 6.68
C TYR A 168 5.38 7.51 5.84
N HIS A 169 5.61 8.27 4.77
CA HIS A 169 6.82 8.10 3.97
C HIS A 169 8.09 8.38 4.77
N ASP A 170 8.08 9.41 5.63
CA ASP A 170 9.23 9.77 6.46
C ASP A 170 9.52 8.69 7.50
N SER A 171 8.51 8.27 8.26
CA SER A 171 8.66 7.25 9.31
C SER A 171 8.95 5.85 8.75
N TYR A 172 8.44 5.54 7.55
CA TYR A 172 8.77 4.29 6.88
C TYR A 172 10.23 4.25 6.45
N ALA A 173 10.72 5.32 5.83
CA ALA A 173 12.12 5.43 5.42
C ALA A 173 13.08 5.33 6.62
N GLU A 174 12.74 5.97 7.75
CA GLU A 174 13.50 5.86 9.00
C GLU A 174 13.54 4.41 9.50
N ALA A 175 12.37 3.73 9.56
CA ALA A 175 12.27 2.36 10.02
C ALA A 175 13.03 1.36 9.11
N MET A 176 13.11 1.63 7.81
CA MET A 176 13.72 0.76 6.80
C MET A 176 15.15 1.16 6.43
N ALA A 177 15.71 2.22 7.01
CA ALA A 177 17.05 2.72 6.72
C ALA A 177 18.15 1.66 6.90
N LYS A 178 18.01 0.77 7.88
CA LYS A 178 18.96 -0.32 8.15
C LYS A 178 19.05 -1.37 7.03
N TYR A 179 18.11 -1.36 6.09
CA TYR A 179 18.11 -2.18 4.87
C TYR A 179 18.64 -1.43 3.66
N GLY A 180 19.09 -0.17 3.83
CA GLY A 180 19.53 0.68 2.73
C GLY A 180 18.38 1.37 1.97
N LEU A 181 17.12 1.12 2.36
CA LEU A 181 15.97 1.73 1.70
C LEU A 181 15.90 3.22 2.02
N GLN A 182 15.69 4.01 0.99
CA GLN A 182 15.65 5.47 1.08
C GLN A 182 14.24 5.99 0.82
N ARG A 183 13.96 7.15 1.39
CA ARG A 183 12.73 7.87 1.09
C ARG A 183 12.71 8.32 -0.37
N GLY A 184 11.59 8.14 -1.04
CA GLY A 184 11.37 8.74 -2.36
C GLY A 184 11.47 10.28 -2.32
N ILE A 185 11.76 10.88 -3.47
CA ILE A 185 11.98 12.32 -3.63
C ILE A 185 10.72 13.10 -3.25
N ARG A 186 10.86 14.04 -2.29
CA ARG A 186 9.77 14.95 -1.92
C ARG A 186 9.44 15.88 -3.08
N GLY A 187 8.14 16.01 -3.37
CA GLY A 187 7.69 16.88 -4.45
C GLY A 187 8.03 16.38 -5.86
N SER A 188 8.35 15.08 -6.00
CA SER A 188 8.55 14.46 -7.30
C SER A 188 7.36 14.76 -8.23
N GLU A 189 7.62 15.17 -9.46
CA GLU A 189 6.63 15.35 -10.51
C GLU A 189 6.10 14.02 -11.07
N ALA A 190 6.64 12.89 -10.58
CA ALA A 190 6.18 11.56 -10.96
C ALA A 190 4.66 11.44 -10.73
N ARG A 191 3.93 11.17 -11.82
CA ARG A 191 2.49 10.98 -11.79
C ARG A 191 2.18 9.50 -11.69
N HIS A 192 1.09 9.18 -11.00
CA HIS A 192 0.58 7.82 -11.03
C HIS A 192 0.19 7.46 -12.47
N THR A 193 0.94 6.56 -13.09
CA THR A 193 0.63 6.00 -14.39
C THR A 193 0.10 4.58 -14.22
N THR A 194 -0.80 4.15 -15.10
CA THR A 194 -1.19 2.73 -15.13
C THR A 194 0.00 1.89 -15.58
N THR A 195 0.07 0.64 -15.12
CA THR A 195 1.11 -0.32 -15.55
C THR A 195 1.23 -0.38 -17.08
N ALA A 196 0.11 -0.38 -17.80
CA ALA A 196 0.10 -0.38 -19.26
C ALA A 196 0.71 0.90 -19.85
N GLN A 197 0.48 2.06 -19.23
CA GLN A 197 1.08 3.31 -19.67
C GLN A 197 2.58 3.33 -19.39
N TYR A 198 2.99 2.90 -18.20
CA TYR A 198 4.39 2.79 -17.82
C TYR A 198 5.20 1.94 -18.81
N TYR A 199 4.70 0.74 -19.16
CA TYR A 199 5.40 -0.12 -20.14
C TYR A 199 5.44 0.48 -21.54
N ARG A 200 4.41 1.21 -21.97
CA ARG A 200 4.44 1.92 -23.26
C ARG A 200 5.51 3.01 -23.26
N ASP A 201 5.57 3.80 -22.20
CA ASP A 201 6.55 4.89 -22.07
C ASP A 201 7.97 4.35 -21.97
N LEU A 202 8.18 3.28 -21.22
CA LEU A 202 9.47 2.58 -21.12
C LEU A 202 9.92 2.06 -22.49
N LYS A 203 9.05 1.38 -23.24
CA LYS A 203 9.38 0.88 -24.58
C LYS A 203 9.74 1.99 -25.55
N ARG A 204 9.02 3.13 -25.49
CA ARG A 204 9.35 4.30 -26.30
C ARG A 204 10.73 4.86 -25.95
N GLN A 205 11.03 5.06 -24.66
CA GLN A 205 12.34 5.56 -24.20
C GLN A 205 13.49 4.63 -24.60
N THR A 206 13.28 3.31 -24.48
CA THR A 206 14.30 2.33 -24.91
C THR A 206 14.57 2.46 -26.41
N GLY A 207 13.53 2.55 -27.24
CA GLY A 207 13.71 2.73 -28.69
C GLY A 207 14.40 4.05 -29.06
N GLU A 208 14.11 5.16 -28.37
CA GLU A 208 14.80 6.43 -28.55
C GLU A 208 16.30 6.34 -28.17
N LEU A 209 16.62 5.66 -27.07
CA LEU A 209 18.00 5.44 -26.64
C LEU A 209 18.76 4.56 -27.63
N GLU A 210 18.17 3.47 -28.11
CA GLU A 210 18.78 2.58 -29.12
C GLU A 210 19.09 3.35 -30.42
N ALA A 211 18.17 4.18 -30.89
CA ALA A 211 18.36 5.02 -32.07
C ALA A 211 19.53 6.03 -31.87
N ASN A 212 19.58 6.67 -30.70
CA ASN A 212 20.66 7.60 -30.36
C ASN A 212 22.03 6.90 -30.30
N VAL A 213 22.10 5.72 -29.68
CA VAL A 213 23.34 4.93 -29.63
C VAL A 213 23.80 4.56 -31.05
N GLN A 214 22.90 4.15 -31.92
CA GLN A 214 23.21 3.78 -33.31
C GLN A 214 23.72 4.98 -34.12
N GLN A 215 23.09 6.16 -33.91
CA GLN A 215 23.54 7.39 -34.52
C GLN A 215 24.98 7.76 -34.06
N LEU A 216 25.26 7.77 -32.76
CA LEU A 216 26.58 8.07 -32.22
C LEU A 216 27.64 7.08 -32.67
N GLN A 217 27.30 5.80 -32.82
CA GLN A 217 28.20 4.79 -33.38
C GLN A 217 28.54 5.07 -34.83
N THR A 218 27.55 5.50 -35.64
CA THR A 218 27.78 5.88 -37.05
C THR A 218 28.66 7.13 -37.17
N GLU A 219 28.40 8.16 -36.39
CA GLU A 219 29.20 9.38 -36.34
C GLU A 219 30.66 9.08 -35.94
N ARG A 220 30.85 8.18 -34.95
CA ARG A 220 32.18 7.76 -34.55
C ARG A 220 32.95 6.99 -35.62
N GLN A 221 32.26 6.25 -36.48
CA GLN A 221 32.89 5.51 -37.59
C GLN A 221 33.25 6.42 -38.78
N GLN A 222 32.58 7.59 -38.89
CA GLN A 222 32.83 8.54 -39.97
C GLN A 222 33.91 9.60 -39.62
N ALA A 223 34.27 9.69 -38.34
CA ALA A 223 35.31 10.58 -37.82
C ALA A 223 36.67 9.87 -37.77
#